data_b50fa950b433a3f702506e5dc0105ead
#
_entry.id   b50fa950b433a3f702506e5dc0105ead
#
_cell.length_a   1.000
_cell.length_b   1.000
_cell.length_c   1.000
_cell.angle_alpha   90.00
_cell.angle_beta   90.00
_cell.angle_gamma   90.00
#
_symmetry.space_group_name_H-M   'P 1'
#
loop_
_entity.id
_entity.type
_entity.pdbx_description
1 polymer ?
#
loop_
_entity_poly.entity_id
_entity_poly.type
_entity_poly.pdbx_seq_one_letter_code
_entity_poly.pdbx_strand_id
1 'polypeptide(L)'
;MSAAPQEDSDALPSPAARPVRGVRPTSVAARLRAEYAREVAALGYHAHSVPGALAHLALHLGLAVAMAAAFELLLPHAPRAAWLMYPLMAFLIATRFRAVGNMLHEACHGMLVRGKRHNRNLGHLLAVLDLTALDPYRRDHFSHHLHLGDAEKDLDFQPRRRFGFADPNRPFVKSHLLRPLLLIHLPAFIRPVLFHREDPVWVTLLRWSFIGGLLAVAHFVVGWDVFLRAYVIPYFVAYQVIRYWSDAVDHAGIISSADEFHRSRNHVFAWGWLNRLVFPRNDEYHLTHHLFPAVPTPFQGRVHQLLLRDADYAAREHAFSSLTR
;
A
#
# COMPACT_ATOMS: atom_id res chain seq x y z
N MET A 1 5.43 -44.50 8.51
CA MET A 1 5.46 -43.43 7.50
C MET A 1 5.99 -42.17 8.19
N SER A 2 7.27 -41.88 7.94
CA SER A 2 8.00 -40.77 8.56
C SER A 2 7.61 -39.47 7.86
N ALA A 3 7.06 -38.50 8.62
CA ALA A 3 6.79 -37.16 8.11
C ALA A 3 8.14 -36.43 7.89
N ALA A 4 8.37 -35.98 6.66
CA ALA A 4 9.50 -35.11 6.36
C ALA A 4 9.35 -33.77 7.13
N PRO A 5 10.46 -33.18 7.60
CA PRO A 5 10.38 -31.87 8.26
C PRO A 5 9.95 -30.82 7.25
N GLN A 6 8.90 -30.06 7.59
CA GLN A 6 8.52 -28.83 6.89
C GLN A 6 9.72 -27.87 6.96
N GLU A 7 10.33 -27.59 5.81
CA GLU A 7 11.31 -26.53 5.67
C GLU A 7 10.68 -25.20 6.11
N ASP A 8 11.42 -24.49 6.95
CA ASP A 8 11.08 -23.21 7.56
C ASP A 8 11.02 -22.12 6.45
N SER A 9 9.87 -22.01 5.76
CA SER A 9 9.63 -21.01 4.70
C SER A 9 9.54 -19.56 5.23
N ASP A 10 9.75 -19.40 6.54
CA ASP A 10 9.68 -18.13 7.26
C ASP A 10 11.01 -17.35 7.29
N ALA A 11 12.03 -17.81 6.56
CA ALA A 11 13.26 -17.04 6.43
C ALA A 11 12.96 -15.76 5.64
N LEU A 12 12.89 -14.63 6.36
CA LEU A 12 13.00 -13.31 5.75
C LEU A 12 14.22 -13.31 4.83
N PRO A 13 14.16 -12.71 3.63
CA PRO A 13 15.38 -12.48 2.88
C PRO A 13 16.35 -11.76 3.82
N SER A 14 17.52 -12.37 4.00
CA SER A 14 18.58 -11.85 4.86
C SER A 14 18.82 -10.38 4.51
N PRO A 15 19.03 -9.49 5.50
CA PRO A 15 19.39 -8.11 5.19
C PRO A 15 20.61 -8.15 4.27
N ALA A 16 20.49 -7.51 3.12
CA ALA A 16 21.37 -7.47 1.95
C ALA A 16 22.64 -8.32 2.09
N ALA A 17 22.74 -9.38 1.29
CA ALA A 17 23.93 -10.22 1.23
C ALA A 17 25.18 -9.31 1.26
N ARG A 18 26.14 -9.64 2.14
CA ARG A 18 27.37 -8.84 2.28
C ARG A 18 27.99 -8.68 0.88
N PRO A 19 28.32 -7.46 0.44
CA PRO A 19 28.89 -7.26 -0.89
C PRO A 19 30.16 -8.11 -1.00
N VAL A 20 30.19 -8.97 -2.02
CA VAL A 20 31.40 -9.72 -2.37
C VAL A 20 32.44 -8.69 -2.77
N ARG A 21 33.58 -8.64 -2.04
CA ARG A 21 34.66 -7.69 -2.32
C ARG A 21 35.14 -7.91 -3.77
N GLY A 22 35.00 -6.86 -4.60
CA GLY A 22 35.59 -6.79 -5.93
C GLY A 22 34.62 -6.84 -7.13
N VAL A 23 33.31 -7.09 -6.94
CA VAL A 23 32.33 -7.01 -8.04
C VAL A 23 31.72 -5.62 -8.05
N ARG A 24 31.92 -4.85 -9.13
CA ARG A 24 31.21 -3.55 -9.31
C ARG A 24 29.71 -3.85 -9.47
N PRO A 25 28.84 -3.08 -8.79
CA PRO A 25 27.40 -3.22 -8.96
C PRO A 25 27.00 -3.05 -10.43
N THR A 26 26.17 -3.94 -10.96
CA THR A 26 25.76 -3.97 -12.36
C THR A 26 24.63 -2.98 -12.68
N SER A 27 24.00 -2.37 -11.65
CA SER A 27 22.92 -1.39 -11.81
C SER A 27 23.06 -0.25 -10.80
N VAL A 28 22.46 0.91 -11.11
CA VAL A 28 22.39 2.07 -10.19
C VAL A 28 21.71 1.69 -8.88
N ALA A 29 20.60 0.92 -8.92
CA ALA A 29 19.90 0.45 -7.72
C ALA A 29 20.82 -0.40 -6.81
N ALA A 30 21.59 -1.33 -7.39
CA ALA A 30 22.52 -2.15 -6.62
C ALA A 30 23.66 -1.32 -6.02
N ARG A 31 24.16 -0.32 -6.75
CA ARG A 31 25.18 0.63 -6.25
C ARG A 31 24.64 1.41 -5.06
N LEU A 32 23.48 2.06 -5.19
CA LEU A 32 22.87 2.84 -4.12
C LEU A 32 22.63 2.00 -2.86
N ARG A 33 22.09 0.79 -3.02
CA ARG A 33 21.91 -0.14 -1.89
C ARG A 33 23.23 -0.46 -1.19
N ALA A 34 24.30 -0.71 -1.94
CA ALA A 34 25.61 -1.05 -1.37
C ALA A 34 26.29 0.15 -0.68
N GLU A 35 26.30 1.31 -1.33
CA GLU A 35 26.97 2.51 -0.84
C GLU A 35 26.27 3.10 0.39
N TYR A 36 24.94 3.21 0.37
CA TYR A 36 24.16 3.86 1.42
C TYR A 36 23.68 2.92 2.54
N ALA A 37 23.89 1.60 2.45
CA ALA A 37 23.41 0.64 3.44
C ALA A 37 23.78 0.99 4.88
N ARG A 38 25.04 1.42 5.12
CA ARG A 38 25.54 1.78 6.46
C ARG A 38 24.89 3.08 6.97
N GLU A 39 24.77 4.09 6.11
CA GLU A 39 24.17 5.37 6.48
C GLU A 39 22.69 5.23 6.74
N VAL A 40 21.97 4.44 5.92
CA VAL A 40 20.55 4.11 6.12
C VAL A 40 20.38 3.39 7.46
N ALA A 41 21.19 2.38 7.77
CA ALA A 41 21.15 1.68 9.07
C ALA A 41 21.44 2.64 10.23
N ALA A 42 22.33 3.62 10.05
CA ALA A 42 22.68 4.62 11.07
C ALA A 42 21.56 5.64 11.35
N LEU A 43 20.50 5.71 10.52
CA LEU A 43 19.33 6.55 10.79
C LEU A 43 18.54 6.11 12.05
N GLY A 44 18.87 4.93 12.60
CA GLY A 44 18.28 4.47 13.85
C GLY A 44 16.77 4.22 13.78
N TYR A 45 16.27 3.78 12.61
CA TYR A 45 14.86 3.47 12.45
C TYR A 45 14.45 2.24 13.27
N HIS A 46 13.19 2.21 13.66
CA HIS A 46 12.63 1.10 14.44
C HIS A 46 11.16 0.89 14.09
N ALA A 47 10.73 -0.36 14.15
CA ALA A 47 9.32 -0.72 14.06
C ALA A 47 8.54 -0.21 15.28
N HIS A 48 7.24 0.01 15.09
CA HIS A 48 6.35 0.39 16.19
C HIS A 48 6.32 -0.67 17.30
N SER A 49 5.93 -0.27 18.51
CA SER A 49 5.40 -1.21 19.50
C SER A 49 4.01 -1.67 19.04
N VAL A 50 3.56 -2.85 19.52
CA VAL A 50 2.20 -3.33 19.23
C VAL A 50 1.13 -2.32 19.66
N PRO A 51 1.15 -1.73 20.88
CA PRO A 51 0.21 -0.68 21.25
C PRO A 51 0.29 0.56 20.34
N GLY A 52 1.50 0.95 19.91
CA GLY A 52 1.66 2.07 18.97
C GLY A 52 1.02 1.81 17.60
N ALA A 53 1.21 0.61 17.04
CA ALA A 53 0.56 0.24 15.78
C ALA A 53 -0.97 0.16 15.93
N LEU A 54 -1.49 -0.38 17.05
CA LEU A 54 -2.93 -0.39 17.31
C LEU A 54 -3.50 1.01 17.51
N ALA A 55 -2.74 1.92 18.13
CA ALA A 55 -3.15 3.33 18.26
C ALA A 55 -3.24 4.02 16.90
N HIS A 56 -2.30 3.78 15.98
CA HIS A 56 -2.37 4.27 14.60
C HIS A 56 -3.57 3.68 13.84
N LEU A 57 -3.82 2.38 13.98
CA LEU A 57 -5.00 1.75 13.40
C LEU A 57 -6.29 2.39 13.93
N ALA A 58 -6.42 2.53 15.25
CA ALA A 58 -7.58 3.15 15.89
C ALA A 58 -7.77 4.62 15.46
N LEU A 59 -6.67 5.37 15.30
CA LEU A 59 -6.72 6.74 14.78
C LEU A 59 -7.33 6.79 13.37
N HIS A 60 -6.86 5.95 12.44
CA HIS A 60 -7.36 5.97 11.06
C HIS A 60 -8.81 5.50 10.96
N LEU A 61 -9.19 4.43 11.67
CA LEU A 61 -10.57 3.97 11.71
C LEU A 61 -11.49 4.98 12.42
N GLY A 62 -11.03 5.56 13.53
CA GLY A 62 -11.78 6.61 14.25
C GLY A 62 -12.01 7.86 13.39
N LEU A 63 -11.01 8.30 12.63
CA LEU A 63 -11.17 9.40 11.66
C LEU A 63 -12.18 9.05 10.55
N ALA A 64 -12.17 7.82 10.03
CA ALA A 64 -13.14 7.38 9.03
C ALA A 64 -14.58 7.43 9.61
N VAL A 65 -14.76 6.90 10.83
CA VAL A 65 -16.05 6.94 11.53
C VAL A 65 -16.48 8.38 11.83
N ALA A 66 -15.56 9.23 12.30
CA ALA A 66 -15.87 10.64 12.59
C ALA A 66 -16.32 11.42 11.34
N MET A 67 -15.67 11.19 10.21
CA MET A 67 -16.06 11.82 8.93
C MET A 67 -17.43 11.31 8.46
N ALA A 68 -17.71 10.01 8.56
CA ALA A 68 -19.03 9.47 8.24
C ALA A 68 -20.12 10.03 9.16
N ALA A 69 -19.86 10.08 10.47
CA ALA A 69 -20.80 10.66 11.43
C ALA A 69 -21.05 12.16 11.16
N ALA A 70 -20.01 12.93 10.85
CA ALA A 70 -20.17 14.34 10.50
C ALA A 70 -21.07 14.54 9.27
N PHE A 71 -20.96 13.67 8.27
CA PHE A 71 -21.84 13.70 7.12
C PHE A 71 -23.31 13.39 7.49
N GLU A 72 -23.54 12.30 8.24
CA GLU A 72 -24.90 11.91 8.64
C GLU A 72 -25.54 12.98 9.53
N LEU A 73 -24.78 13.68 10.37
CA LEU A 73 -25.27 14.82 11.15
C LEU A 73 -25.59 16.04 10.28
N LEU A 74 -24.82 16.28 9.21
CA LEU A 74 -25.08 17.40 8.30
C LEU A 74 -26.27 17.16 7.38
N LEU A 75 -26.50 15.91 6.98
CA LEU A 75 -27.46 15.52 5.95
C LEU A 75 -28.89 16.02 6.21
N PRO A 76 -29.48 15.92 7.42
CA PRO A 76 -30.83 16.42 7.67
C PRO A 76 -30.95 17.97 7.71
N HIS A 77 -29.86 18.67 8.00
CA HIS A 77 -29.85 20.11 8.13
C HIS A 77 -29.53 20.88 6.85
N ALA A 78 -28.68 20.27 5.98
CA ALA A 78 -28.22 20.86 4.73
C ALA A 78 -28.07 19.82 3.61
N PRO A 79 -29.15 19.16 3.17
CA PRO A 79 -29.06 17.99 2.29
C PRO A 79 -28.36 18.29 0.95
N ARG A 80 -28.62 19.44 0.33
CA ARG A 80 -27.95 19.79 -0.93
C ARG A 80 -26.44 19.94 -0.76
N ALA A 81 -26.00 20.64 0.30
CA ALA A 81 -24.58 20.83 0.60
C ALA A 81 -23.92 19.49 0.98
N ALA A 82 -24.58 18.66 1.79
CA ALA A 82 -24.09 17.34 2.17
C ALA A 82 -23.84 16.48 0.92
N TRP A 83 -24.81 16.37 0.02
CA TRP A 83 -24.63 15.56 -1.20
C TRP A 83 -23.57 16.13 -2.15
N LEU A 84 -23.41 17.45 -2.24
CA LEU A 84 -22.33 18.06 -3.01
C LEU A 84 -20.94 17.70 -2.42
N MET A 85 -20.85 17.63 -1.10
CA MET A 85 -19.61 17.30 -0.38
C MET A 85 -19.33 15.79 -0.31
N TYR A 86 -20.33 14.94 -0.57
CA TYR A 86 -20.24 13.50 -0.39
C TYR A 86 -19.05 12.83 -1.15
N PRO A 87 -18.79 13.15 -2.44
CA PRO A 87 -17.64 12.56 -3.14
C PRO A 87 -16.30 12.85 -2.45
N LEU A 88 -16.13 14.07 -1.97
CA LEU A 88 -14.92 14.45 -1.22
C LEU A 88 -14.83 13.67 0.10
N MET A 89 -15.94 13.57 0.82
CA MET A 89 -15.96 12.83 2.07
C MET A 89 -15.71 11.34 1.87
N ALA A 90 -16.34 10.72 0.88
CA ALA A 90 -16.08 9.30 0.53
C ALA A 90 -14.61 9.07 0.17
N PHE A 91 -14.00 10.02 -0.55
CA PHE A 91 -12.57 10.01 -0.85
C PHE A 91 -11.72 10.13 0.43
N LEU A 92 -12.04 11.04 1.34
CA LEU A 92 -11.32 11.21 2.61
C LEU A 92 -11.42 9.98 3.52
N ILE A 93 -12.58 9.33 3.59
CA ILE A 93 -12.75 8.05 4.28
C ILE A 93 -11.88 6.98 3.61
N ALA A 94 -11.89 6.92 2.29
CA ALA A 94 -11.10 5.96 1.51
C ALA A 94 -9.59 6.12 1.73
N THR A 95 -9.09 7.33 1.93
CA THR A 95 -7.68 7.55 2.30
C THR A 95 -7.33 6.94 3.67
N ARG A 96 -8.30 6.77 4.57
CA ARG A 96 -8.08 6.08 5.85
C ARG A 96 -8.02 4.58 5.67
N PHE A 97 -8.80 4.01 4.76
CA PHE A 97 -8.63 2.59 4.34
C PHE A 97 -7.27 2.39 3.66
N ARG A 98 -6.80 3.33 2.84
CA ARG A 98 -5.43 3.27 2.30
C ARG A 98 -4.37 3.22 3.40
N ALA A 99 -4.54 3.97 4.48
CA ALA A 99 -3.62 3.91 5.62
C ALA A 99 -3.58 2.51 6.26
N VAL A 100 -4.71 1.79 6.34
CA VAL A 100 -4.75 0.40 6.81
C VAL A 100 -4.02 -0.51 5.83
N GLY A 101 -4.23 -0.35 4.52
CA GLY A 101 -3.50 -1.07 3.47
C GLY A 101 -1.99 -0.83 3.55
N ASN A 102 -1.54 0.40 3.83
CA ASN A 102 -0.12 0.71 4.02
C ASN A 102 0.46 0.09 5.31
N MET A 103 -0.33 -0.02 6.38
CA MET A 103 0.07 -0.79 7.57
C MET A 103 0.20 -2.28 7.27
N LEU A 104 -0.70 -2.84 6.44
CA LEU A 104 -0.59 -4.21 5.95
C LEU A 104 0.68 -4.41 5.12
N HIS A 105 1.01 -3.48 4.24
CA HIS A 105 2.23 -3.48 3.46
C HIS A 105 3.50 -3.47 4.34
N GLU A 106 3.54 -2.64 5.40
CA GLU A 106 4.63 -2.69 6.38
C GLU A 106 4.70 -4.04 7.12
N ALA A 107 3.54 -4.61 7.48
CA ALA A 107 3.50 -5.94 8.09
C ALA A 107 3.97 -7.04 7.13
N CYS A 108 3.68 -6.91 5.82
CA CYS A 108 4.19 -7.78 4.77
C CYS A 108 5.72 -7.82 4.77
N HIS A 109 6.38 -6.67 4.89
CA HIS A 109 7.85 -6.56 5.01
C HIS A 109 8.41 -6.90 6.39
N GLY A 110 7.57 -7.23 7.37
CA GLY A 110 8.01 -7.51 8.74
C GLY A 110 8.40 -6.26 9.53
N MET A 111 8.04 -5.05 9.07
CA MET A 111 8.52 -3.77 9.57
C MET A 111 7.50 -3.00 10.42
N LEU A 112 6.25 -3.46 10.52
CA LEU A 112 5.19 -2.74 11.25
C LEU A 112 5.45 -2.74 12.77
N VAL A 113 5.72 -3.92 13.36
CA VAL A 113 5.99 -4.05 14.78
C VAL A 113 7.18 -4.96 15.04
N ARG A 114 7.79 -4.80 16.22
CA ARG A 114 8.90 -5.66 16.66
C ARG A 114 8.41 -7.08 16.91
N GLY A 115 9.24 -8.06 16.54
CA GLY A 115 9.00 -9.48 16.76
C GLY A 115 8.15 -10.13 15.65
N LYS A 116 8.70 -11.16 14.99
CA LYS A 116 8.12 -11.83 13.84
C LYS A 116 6.66 -12.29 14.07
N ARG A 117 6.40 -12.93 15.22
CA ARG A 117 5.06 -13.45 15.56
C ARG A 117 4.03 -12.33 15.71
N HIS A 118 4.37 -11.25 16.43
CA HIS A 118 3.47 -10.11 16.63
C HIS A 118 3.19 -9.40 15.29
N ASN A 119 4.24 -9.21 14.49
CA ASN A 119 4.10 -8.60 13.17
C ASN A 119 3.19 -9.43 12.26
N ARG A 120 3.36 -10.76 12.20
CA ARG A 120 2.52 -11.65 11.40
C ARG A 120 1.06 -11.65 11.88
N ASN A 121 0.82 -11.75 13.19
CA ASN A 121 -0.54 -11.75 13.74
C ASN A 121 -1.26 -10.42 13.45
N LEU A 122 -0.56 -9.29 13.60
CA LEU A 122 -1.12 -7.98 13.27
C LEU A 122 -1.32 -7.83 11.76
N GLY A 123 -0.42 -8.39 10.95
CA GLY A 123 -0.59 -8.46 9.49
C GLY A 123 -1.86 -9.21 9.08
N HIS A 124 -2.16 -10.34 9.71
CA HIS A 124 -3.41 -11.07 9.47
C HIS A 124 -4.65 -10.25 9.90
N LEU A 125 -4.59 -9.57 11.04
CA LEU A 125 -5.69 -8.67 11.45
C LEU A 125 -5.93 -7.57 10.41
N LEU A 126 -4.86 -6.90 9.97
CA LEU A 126 -4.94 -5.85 8.96
C LEU A 126 -5.45 -6.39 7.62
N ALA A 127 -5.01 -7.59 7.21
CA ALA A 127 -5.50 -8.25 6.01
C ALA A 127 -7.01 -8.57 6.08
N VAL A 128 -7.52 -8.97 7.26
CA VAL A 128 -8.96 -9.14 7.48
C VAL A 128 -9.71 -7.82 7.31
N LEU A 129 -9.21 -6.73 7.91
CA LEU A 129 -9.81 -5.39 7.81
C LEU A 129 -9.76 -4.83 6.37
N ASP A 130 -8.71 -5.15 5.62
CA ASP A 130 -8.53 -4.78 4.21
C ASP A 130 -9.16 -5.81 3.24
N LEU A 131 -9.97 -6.74 3.75
CA LEU A 131 -10.65 -7.81 3.01
C LEU A 131 -9.70 -8.53 2.02
N THR A 132 -8.47 -8.79 2.43
CA THR A 132 -7.44 -9.53 1.67
C THR A 132 -6.82 -10.62 2.55
N ALA A 133 -5.78 -11.32 2.08
CA ALA A 133 -5.04 -12.32 2.84
C ALA A 133 -3.54 -11.98 2.89
N LEU A 134 -2.92 -12.11 4.08
CA LEU A 134 -1.53 -11.72 4.29
C LEU A 134 -0.56 -12.57 3.46
N ASP A 135 -0.66 -13.89 3.50
CA ASP A 135 0.34 -14.77 2.91
C ASP A 135 0.34 -14.71 1.36
N PRO A 136 -0.81 -14.77 0.66
CA PRO A 136 -0.86 -14.49 -0.79
C PRO A 136 -0.35 -13.10 -1.15
N TYR A 137 -0.80 -12.06 -0.41
CA TYR A 137 -0.34 -10.69 -0.64
C TYR A 137 1.18 -10.58 -0.51
N ARG A 138 1.75 -11.19 0.53
CA ARG A 138 3.19 -11.19 0.77
C ARG A 138 3.97 -11.90 -0.34
N ARG A 139 3.49 -13.07 -0.79
CA ARG A 139 4.10 -13.81 -1.90
C ARG A 139 4.13 -12.98 -3.18
N ASP A 140 2.98 -12.40 -3.54
CA ASP A 140 2.84 -11.63 -4.78
C ASP A 140 3.68 -10.34 -4.71
N HIS A 141 3.67 -9.65 -3.57
CA HIS A 141 4.44 -8.44 -3.34
C HIS A 141 5.97 -8.68 -3.30
N PHE A 142 6.44 -9.78 -2.72
CA PHE A 142 7.86 -10.12 -2.79
C PHE A 142 8.30 -10.54 -4.18
N SER A 143 7.42 -11.19 -4.97
CA SER A 143 7.72 -11.45 -6.38
C SER A 143 7.90 -10.14 -7.15
N HIS A 144 7.12 -9.11 -6.83
CA HIS A 144 7.24 -7.77 -7.38
C HIS A 144 8.60 -7.12 -7.05
N HIS A 145 9.04 -7.15 -5.79
CA HIS A 145 10.36 -6.64 -5.42
C HIS A 145 11.53 -7.39 -6.07
N LEU A 146 11.39 -8.71 -6.25
CA LEU A 146 12.45 -9.54 -6.85
C LEU A 146 12.49 -9.48 -8.36
N HIS A 147 11.34 -9.29 -9.00
CA HIS A 147 11.16 -9.41 -10.45
C HIS A 147 10.46 -8.19 -11.06
N LEU A 148 10.61 -7.02 -10.44
CA LEU A 148 9.92 -5.78 -10.79
C LEU A 148 9.78 -5.58 -12.31
N GLY A 149 8.54 -5.61 -12.80
CA GLY A 149 8.19 -5.41 -14.19
C GLY A 149 8.40 -6.62 -15.12
N ASP A 150 8.85 -7.78 -14.60
CA ASP A 150 8.88 -9.03 -15.37
C ASP A 150 7.43 -9.49 -15.66
N ALA A 151 7.18 -9.81 -16.92
CA ALA A 151 5.84 -10.14 -17.38
C ALA A 151 5.27 -11.44 -16.79
N GLU A 152 6.14 -12.39 -16.43
CA GLU A 152 5.75 -13.71 -15.98
C GLU A 152 5.97 -13.91 -14.47
N LYS A 153 7.02 -13.31 -13.93
CA LYS A 153 7.47 -13.55 -12.56
C LYS A 153 6.96 -12.51 -11.55
N ASP A 154 6.64 -11.29 -11.99
CA ASP A 154 6.06 -10.26 -11.14
C ASP A 154 4.54 -10.48 -11.00
N LEU A 155 4.15 -11.29 -10.00
CA LEU A 155 2.76 -11.72 -9.79
C LEU A 155 1.86 -10.55 -9.42
N ASP A 156 2.38 -9.54 -8.72
CA ASP A 156 1.63 -8.35 -8.34
C ASP A 156 1.33 -7.42 -9.53
N PHE A 157 2.24 -7.39 -10.52
CA PHE A 157 2.08 -6.60 -11.73
C PHE A 157 1.18 -7.24 -12.79
N GLN A 158 1.10 -8.57 -12.86
CA GLN A 158 0.33 -9.28 -13.89
C GLN A 158 -1.12 -8.77 -14.07
N PRO A 159 -1.93 -8.55 -13.02
CA PRO A 159 -3.28 -8.02 -13.18
C PRO A 159 -3.33 -6.59 -13.75
N ARG A 160 -2.26 -5.80 -13.58
CA ARG A 160 -2.16 -4.39 -13.98
C ARG A 160 -1.79 -4.22 -15.46
N ARG A 161 -1.18 -5.23 -16.07
CA ARG A 161 -0.78 -5.20 -17.50
C ARG A 161 -1.94 -4.86 -18.44
N ARG A 162 -3.13 -5.42 -18.20
CA ARG A 162 -4.33 -5.15 -19.00
C ARG A 162 -4.79 -3.69 -18.97
N PHE A 163 -4.36 -2.92 -17.98
CA PHE A 163 -4.67 -1.50 -17.88
C PHE A 163 -3.64 -0.61 -18.57
N GLY A 164 -2.60 -1.22 -19.18
CA GLY A 164 -1.59 -0.53 -19.98
C GLY A 164 -0.49 0.14 -19.16
N PHE A 165 -0.19 -0.37 -17.96
CA PHE A 165 0.90 0.14 -17.11
C PHE A 165 2.28 0.00 -17.77
N ALA A 166 2.46 -1.00 -18.64
CA ALA A 166 3.73 -1.24 -19.33
C ALA A 166 3.96 -0.31 -20.55
N ASP A 167 2.95 0.44 -20.98
CA ASP A 167 3.02 1.28 -22.17
C ASP A 167 3.45 2.71 -21.81
N PRO A 168 4.70 3.12 -22.16
CA PRO A 168 5.21 4.45 -21.82
C PRO A 168 4.55 5.58 -22.62
N ASN A 169 3.86 5.26 -23.74
CA ASN A 169 3.26 6.25 -24.61
C ASN A 169 1.82 6.60 -24.22
N ARG A 170 1.27 5.96 -23.18
CA ARG A 170 -0.08 6.28 -22.71
C ARG A 170 -0.12 7.63 -22.00
N PRO A 171 -1.06 8.52 -22.37
CA PRO A 171 -1.27 9.78 -21.65
C PRO A 171 -1.63 9.48 -20.18
N PHE A 172 -0.73 9.80 -19.25
CA PHE A 172 -0.82 9.40 -17.84
C PHE A 172 -2.15 9.85 -17.21
N VAL A 173 -2.48 11.13 -17.31
CA VAL A 173 -3.70 11.71 -16.72
C VAL A 173 -4.96 11.01 -17.25
N LYS A 174 -5.11 10.90 -18.57
CA LYS A 174 -6.30 10.29 -19.20
C LYS A 174 -6.42 8.80 -18.83
N SER A 175 -5.33 8.05 -18.92
CA SER A 175 -5.35 6.59 -18.83
C SER A 175 -5.30 6.09 -17.38
N HIS A 176 -4.61 6.80 -16.51
CA HIS A 176 -4.32 6.32 -15.16
C HIS A 176 -4.96 7.17 -14.04
N LEU A 177 -5.31 8.44 -14.27
CA LEU A 177 -6.04 9.22 -13.28
C LEU A 177 -7.55 9.33 -13.59
N LEU A 178 -7.94 9.62 -14.83
CA LEU A 178 -9.36 9.82 -15.15
C LEU A 178 -10.10 8.51 -15.46
N ARG A 179 -9.50 7.61 -16.24
CA ARG A 179 -10.15 6.35 -16.63
C ARG A 179 -10.57 5.47 -15.45
N PRO A 180 -9.82 5.34 -14.35
CA PRO A 180 -10.26 4.58 -13.18
C PRO A 180 -11.54 5.09 -12.53
N LEU A 181 -11.89 6.37 -12.70
CA LEU A 181 -13.16 6.93 -12.22
C LEU A 181 -14.38 6.29 -12.90
N LEU A 182 -14.19 5.66 -14.07
CA LEU A 182 -15.22 4.85 -14.75
C LEU A 182 -15.37 3.45 -14.15
N LEU A 183 -14.61 3.12 -13.10
CA LEU A 183 -14.68 1.88 -12.32
C LEU A 183 -14.42 0.59 -13.12
N ILE A 184 -13.81 0.67 -14.29
CA ILE A 184 -13.52 -0.48 -15.16
C ILE A 184 -12.56 -1.50 -14.55
N HIS A 185 -11.78 -1.09 -13.54
CA HIS A 185 -10.83 -1.93 -12.80
C HIS A 185 -11.49 -2.70 -11.64
N LEU A 186 -12.68 -2.27 -11.18
CA LEU A 186 -13.34 -2.84 -9.99
C LEU A 186 -13.44 -4.37 -9.99
N PRO A 187 -13.86 -5.06 -11.07
CA PRO A 187 -13.99 -6.51 -11.03
C PRO A 187 -12.67 -7.22 -10.68
N ALA A 188 -11.53 -6.61 -11.07
CA ALA A 188 -10.21 -7.15 -10.79
C ALA A 188 -9.79 -6.98 -9.33
N PHE A 189 -10.19 -5.88 -8.71
CA PHE A 189 -9.80 -5.50 -7.37
C PHE A 189 -10.73 -6.08 -6.29
N ILE A 190 -11.99 -6.37 -6.65
CA ILE A 190 -12.99 -6.93 -5.72
C ILE A 190 -13.01 -8.45 -5.72
N ARG A 191 -12.70 -9.10 -6.86
CA ARG A 191 -12.76 -10.57 -6.98
C ARG A 191 -11.99 -11.34 -5.88
N PRO A 192 -10.81 -10.90 -5.39
CA PRO A 192 -10.06 -11.58 -4.35
C PRO A 192 -10.64 -11.46 -2.93
N VAL A 193 -11.71 -10.68 -2.72
CA VAL A 193 -12.14 -10.24 -1.37
C VAL A 193 -12.71 -11.36 -0.48
N LEU A 194 -13.34 -12.40 -1.03
CA LEU A 194 -14.22 -13.26 -0.24
C LEU A 194 -13.65 -14.63 0.17
N PHE A 195 -12.74 -15.20 -0.61
CA PHE A 195 -12.27 -16.58 -0.36
C PHE A 195 -10.76 -16.69 -0.43
N HIS A 196 -10.15 -16.99 0.72
CA HIS A 196 -8.71 -17.22 0.84
C HIS A 196 -8.46 -18.61 1.44
N ARG A 197 -8.11 -19.58 0.59
CA ARG A 197 -7.84 -20.97 1.02
C ARG A 197 -6.56 -21.13 1.85
N GLU A 198 -5.66 -20.16 1.77
CA GLU A 198 -4.36 -20.19 2.45
C GLU A 198 -4.42 -19.57 3.86
N ASP A 199 -5.55 -18.98 4.27
CA ASP A 199 -5.71 -18.40 5.60
C ASP A 199 -5.72 -19.50 6.69
N PRO A 200 -5.01 -19.32 7.81
CA PRO A 200 -5.18 -20.14 8.99
C PRO A 200 -6.63 -20.14 9.50
N VAL A 201 -7.08 -21.22 10.13
CA VAL A 201 -8.48 -21.34 10.58
C VAL A 201 -8.90 -20.16 11.45
N TRP A 202 -8.07 -19.70 12.37
CA TRP A 202 -8.39 -18.55 13.25
C TRP A 202 -8.56 -17.24 12.44
N VAL A 203 -7.82 -17.06 11.35
CA VAL A 203 -7.95 -15.89 10.45
C VAL A 203 -9.27 -15.98 9.69
N THR A 204 -9.63 -17.17 9.21
CA THR A 204 -10.92 -17.40 8.54
C THR A 204 -12.08 -17.10 9.49
N LEU A 205 -12.03 -17.56 10.72
CA LEU A 205 -13.04 -17.24 11.75
C LEU A 205 -13.11 -15.74 12.04
N LEU A 206 -11.96 -15.10 12.20
CA LEU A 206 -11.88 -13.64 12.39
C LEU A 206 -12.48 -12.86 11.22
N ARG A 207 -12.22 -13.29 9.98
CA ARG A 207 -12.79 -12.69 8.76
C ARG A 207 -14.31 -12.78 8.74
N TRP A 208 -14.86 -13.96 8.98
CA TRP A 208 -16.31 -14.13 9.00
C TRP A 208 -16.97 -13.42 10.18
N SER A 209 -16.29 -13.35 11.33
CA SER A 209 -16.75 -12.56 12.48
C SER A 209 -16.75 -11.06 12.15
N PHE A 210 -15.74 -10.57 11.44
CA PHE A 210 -15.67 -9.18 11.00
C PHE A 210 -16.80 -8.86 9.99
N ILE A 211 -16.98 -9.70 8.98
CA ILE A 211 -18.06 -9.51 7.97
C ILE A 211 -19.42 -9.58 8.64
N GLY A 212 -19.65 -10.60 9.48
CA GLY A 212 -20.89 -10.73 10.25
C GLY A 212 -21.15 -9.55 11.17
N GLY A 213 -20.10 -9.04 11.83
CA GLY A 213 -20.17 -7.85 12.66
C GLY A 213 -20.55 -6.59 11.86
N LEU A 214 -19.96 -6.39 10.68
CA LEU A 214 -20.34 -5.28 9.77
C LEU A 214 -21.81 -5.36 9.35
N LEU A 215 -22.28 -6.56 8.99
CA LEU A 215 -23.67 -6.76 8.60
C LEU A 215 -24.64 -6.57 9.80
N ALA A 216 -24.24 -7.00 10.99
CA ALA A 216 -25.02 -6.79 12.20
C ALA A 216 -25.11 -5.29 12.55
N VAL A 217 -24.00 -4.56 12.44
CA VAL A 217 -24.00 -3.08 12.62
C VAL A 217 -24.90 -2.41 11.58
N ALA A 218 -24.84 -2.83 10.32
CA ALA A 218 -25.70 -2.30 9.26
C ALA A 218 -27.18 -2.55 9.55
N HIS A 219 -27.53 -3.73 10.05
CA HIS A 219 -28.93 -4.12 10.27
C HIS A 219 -29.50 -3.57 11.58
N PHE A 220 -28.75 -3.67 12.69
CA PHE A 220 -29.28 -3.40 14.03
C PHE A 220 -28.93 -2.03 14.60
N VAL A 221 -27.91 -1.34 14.04
CA VAL A 221 -27.38 -0.10 14.67
C VAL A 221 -27.58 1.12 13.79
N VAL A 222 -27.05 1.12 12.55
CA VAL A 222 -26.97 2.34 11.73
C VAL A 222 -28.01 2.40 10.59
N GLY A 223 -28.51 1.27 10.13
CA GLY A 223 -29.34 1.15 8.93
C GLY A 223 -28.52 0.97 7.66
N TRP A 224 -29.12 0.32 6.66
CA TRP A 224 -28.45 -0.07 5.41
C TRP A 224 -28.03 1.13 4.56
N ASP A 225 -28.79 2.21 4.57
CA ASP A 225 -28.52 3.43 3.82
C ASP A 225 -27.31 4.19 4.39
N VAL A 226 -27.17 4.29 5.72
CA VAL A 226 -25.97 4.83 6.38
C VAL A 226 -24.77 3.92 6.11
N PHE A 227 -24.93 2.60 6.24
CA PHE A 227 -23.85 1.65 5.95
C PHE A 227 -23.35 1.74 4.51
N LEU A 228 -24.25 1.91 3.54
CA LEU A 228 -23.92 2.11 2.14
C LEU A 228 -23.05 3.38 1.96
N ARG A 229 -23.46 4.49 2.56
CA ARG A 229 -22.74 5.77 2.45
C ARG A 229 -21.44 5.79 3.24
N ALA A 230 -21.41 5.22 4.43
CA ALA A 230 -20.27 5.32 5.35
C ALA A 230 -19.17 4.27 5.09
N TYR A 231 -19.54 3.10 4.55
CA TYR A 231 -18.62 1.99 4.37
C TYR A 231 -18.57 1.46 2.94
N VAL A 232 -19.71 1.06 2.36
CA VAL A 232 -19.72 0.32 1.07
C VAL A 232 -19.17 1.20 -0.06
N ILE A 233 -19.68 2.40 -0.25
CA ILE A 233 -19.20 3.30 -1.31
C ILE A 233 -17.75 3.75 -1.04
N PRO A 234 -17.37 4.23 0.16
CA PRO A 234 -15.99 4.57 0.45
C PRO A 234 -15.02 3.40 0.26
N TYR A 235 -15.37 2.17 0.67
CA TYR A 235 -14.47 1.02 0.57
C TYR A 235 -14.46 0.41 -0.83
N PHE A 236 -15.63 0.03 -1.37
CA PHE A 236 -15.71 -0.73 -2.62
C PHE A 236 -15.64 0.14 -3.89
N VAL A 237 -15.76 1.46 -3.77
CA VAL A 237 -15.64 2.37 -4.91
C VAL A 237 -14.45 3.28 -4.73
N ALA A 238 -14.48 4.23 -3.79
CA ALA A 238 -13.46 5.26 -3.68
C ALA A 238 -12.08 4.69 -3.33
N TYR A 239 -12.00 3.75 -2.38
CA TYR A 239 -10.73 3.12 -2.00
C TYR A 239 -10.14 2.29 -3.15
N GLN A 240 -10.95 1.61 -3.95
CA GLN A 240 -10.44 0.85 -5.09
C GLN A 240 -9.86 1.77 -6.19
N VAL A 241 -10.42 2.97 -6.35
CA VAL A 241 -9.84 4.00 -7.21
C VAL A 241 -8.49 4.47 -6.65
N ILE A 242 -8.40 4.72 -5.34
CA ILE A 242 -7.14 5.11 -4.68
C ILE A 242 -6.08 4.00 -4.83
N ARG A 243 -6.44 2.73 -4.64
CA ARG A 243 -5.51 1.60 -4.86
C ARG A 243 -4.94 1.59 -6.27
N TYR A 244 -5.82 1.75 -7.28
CA TYR A 244 -5.38 1.86 -8.67
C TYR A 244 -4.46 3.07 -8.88
N TRP A 245 -4.81 4.22 -8.32
CA TRP A 245 -3.97 5.43 -8.43
C TRP A 245 -2.61 5.25 -7.80
N SER A 246 -2.52 4.64 -6.62
CA SER A 246 -1.22 4.34 -5.97
C SER A 246 -0.34 3.48 -6.88
N ASP A 247 -0.86 2.35 -7.37
CA ASP A 247 -0.12 1.50 -8.30
C ASP A 247 0.33 2.28 -9.56
N ALA A 248 -0.54 3.16 -10.06
CA ALA A 248 -0.25 3.92 -11.28
C ALA A 248 0.82 4.99 -11.05
N VAL A 249 0.72 5.77 -9.96
CA VAL A 249 1.76 6.79 -9.67
C VAL A 249 3.10 6.16 -9.35
N ASP A 250 3.12 4.94 -8.85
CA ASP A 250 4.33 4.19 -8.55
C ASP A 250 5.05 3.69 -9.82
N HIS A 251 4.33 3.14 -10.78
CA HIS A 251 4.90 2.30 -11.83
C HIS A 251 4.42 2.56 -13.27
N ALA A 252 3.23 3.16 -13.49
CA ALA A 252 2.67 3.23 -14.83
C ALA A 252 3.55 4.04 -15.79
N GLY A 253 3.74 3.49 -17.00
CA GLY A 253 4.57 4.05 -18.06
C GLY A 253 6.07 3.83 -17.90
N ILE A 254 6.54 3.39 -16.74
CA ILE A 254 7.99 3.19 -16.47
C ILE A 254 8.36 1.77 -16.06
N ILE A 255 7.42 0.93 -15.70
CA ILE A 255 7.69 -0.41 -15.16
C ILE A 255 8.44 -1.32 -16.15
N SER A 256 8.37 -1.04 -17.45
CA SER A 256 9.08 -1.77 -18.52
C SER A 256 10.45 -1.16 -18.87
N SER A 257 10.95 -0.20 -18.09
CA SER A 257 12.28 0.40 -18.30
C SER A 257 13.37 -0.67 -18.23
N ALA A 258 14.43 -0.51 -19.02
CA ALA A 258 15.53 -1.48 -19.05
C ALA A 258 16.25 -1.60 -17.70
N ASP A 259 16.52 -0.46 -17.04
CA ASP A 259 17.14 -0.44 -15.71
C ASP A 259 16.06 -0.48 -14.60
N GLU A 260 16.21 -1.39 -13.64
CA GLU A 260 15.37 -1.54 -12.44
C GLU A 260 15.20 -0.21 -11.70
N PHE A 261 16.24 0.61 -11.58
CA PHE A 261 16.21 1.92 -10.93
C PHE A 261 15.15 2.87 -11.51
N HIS A 262 14.81 2.67 -12.80
CA HIS A 262 13.83 3.47 -13.51
C HIS A 262 12.41 2.88 -13.53
N ARG A 263 12.17 1.72 -12.91
CA ARG A 263 10.87 1.03 -12.93
C ARG A 263 9.90 1.48 -11.85
N SER A 264 10.36 2.27 -10.89
CA SER A 264 9.53 2.89 -9.85
C SER A 264 9.88 4.36 -9.68
N ARG A 265 9.01 5.13 -9.03
CA ARG A 265 9.23 6.56 -8.77
C ARG A 265 8.73 6.98 -7.39
N ASN A 266 9.26 8.09 -6.87
CA ASN A 266 8.59 8.86 -5.83
C ASN A 266 7.60 9.83 -6.47
N HIS A 267 6.57 10.25 -5.72
CA HIS A 267 5.52 11.13 -6.23
C HIS A 267 5.06 12.12 -5.15
N VAL A 268 6.00 12.93 -4.69
CA VAL A 268 5.81 13.84 -3.56
C VAL A 268 5.02 15.08 -3.99
N PHE A 269 3.93 15.41 -3.30
CA PHE A 269 3.26 16.69 -3.47
C PHE A 269 4.09 17.82 -2.86
N ALA A 270 4.02 19.02 -3.46
CA ALA A 270 4.68 20.21 -2.94
C ALA A 270 4.23 20.59 -1.52
N TRP A 271 3.01 20.24 -1.15
CA TRP A 271 2.43 20.54 0.16
C TRP A 271 2.43 19.28 1.05
N GLY A 272 3.24 19.29 2.11
CA GLY A 272 3.41 18.12 2.99
C GLY A 272 2.12 17.65 3.69
N TRP A 273 1.14 18.54 3.92
CA TRP A 273 -0.17 18.13 4.45
C TRP A 273 -0.96 17.27 3.45
N LEU A 274 -0.80 17.54 2.13
CA LEU A 274 -1.47 16.79 1.08
C LEU A 274 -0.89 15.38 0.96
N ASN A 275 0.44 15.21 1.12
CA ASN A 275 1.05 13.88 1.22
C ASN A 275 0.44 13.08 2.37
N ARG A 276 0.34 13.66 3.58
CA ARG A 276 -0.24 12.96 4.73
C ARG A 276 -1.72 12.59 4.55
N LEU A 277 -2.45 13.38 3.75
CA LEU A 277 -3.86 13.14 3.47
C LEU A 277 -4.04 12.04 2.41
N VAL A 278 -3.40 12.17 1.26
CA VAL A 278 -3.59 11.32 0.07
C VAL A 278 -2.71 10.07 0.12
N PHE A 279 -1.45 10.23 0.55
CA PHE A 279 -0.44 9.16 0.68
C PHE A 279 -0.08 8.92 2.16
N PRO A 280 -1.03 8.44 2.99
CA PRO A 280 -0.79 8.25 4.41
C PRO A 280 0.39 7.31 4.64
N ARG A 281 1.20 7.60 5.67
CA ARG A 281 2.37 6.82 6.07
C ARG A 281 3.55 6.89 5.10
N ASN A 282 3.76 8.04 4.44
CA ASN A 282 4.87 8.28 3.51
C ASN A 282 4.88 7.33 2.29
N ASP A 283 3.71 6.94 1.82
CA ASP A 283 3.50 6.10 0.64
C ASP A 283 4.07 6.76 -0.65
N GLU A 284 4.25 8.07 -0.63
CA GLU A 284 4.83 8.86 -1.71
C GLU A 284 6.31 8.56 -2.03
N TYR A 285 7.02 7.85 -1.15
CA TYR A 285 8.45 7.50 -1.32
C TYR A 285 8.65 6.09 -1.89
N HIS A 286 7.94 5.72 -2.93
CA HIS A 286 7.89 4.35 -3.43
C HIS A 286 9.22 3.86 -4.08
N LEU A 287 9.92 4.71 -4.85
CA LEU A 287 11.28 4.39 -5.33
C LEU A 287 12.25 4.14 -4.16
N THR A 288 12.16 4.97 -3.12
CA THR A 288 12.99 4.81 -1.92
C THR A 288 12.69 3.49 -1.23
N HIS A 289 11.40 3.10 -1.18
CA HIS A 289 10.96 1.82 -0.65
C HIS A 289 11.51 0.63 -1.46
N HIS A 290 11.50 0.68 -2.80
CA HIS A 290 12.11 -0.36 -3.63
C HIS A 290 13.63 -0.47 -3.43
N LEU A 291 14.32 0.63 -3.15
CA LEU A 291 15.75 0.59 -2.82
C LEU A 291 16.01 0.01 -1.42
N PHE A 292 15.19 0.36 -0.42
CA PHE A 292 15.38 -0.03 0.98
C PHE A 292 14.06 -0.54 1.59
N PRO A 293 13.53 -1.70 1.13
CA PRO A 293 12.22 -2.20 1.55
C PRO A 293 12.16 -2.64 3.02
N ALA A 294 13.32 -2.86 3.66
CA ALA A 294 13.41 -3.19 5.08
C ALA A 294 13.30 -1.96 6.01
N VAL A 295 13.22 -0.76 5.47
CA VAL A 295 13.03 0.46 6.26
C VAL A 295 11.54 0.72 6.45
N PRO A 296 11.05 0.89 7.70
CA PRO A 296 9.65 1.23 7.94
C PRO A 296 9.22 2.50 7.21
N THR A 297 8.01 2.53 6.65
CA THR A 297 7.54 3.63 5.80
C THR A 297 7.62 5.02 6.46
N PRO A 298 7.40 5.19 7.79
CA PRO A 298 7.58 6.49 8.43
C PRO A 298 9.00 7.08 8.32
N PHE A 299 10.00 6.24 8.00
CA PHE A 299 11.40 6.66 7.87
C PHE A 299 11.85 6.83 6.42
N GLN A 300 11.04 6.44 5.42
CA GLN A 300 11.39 6.52 4.00
C GLN A 300 11.73 7.95 3.55
N GLY A 301 11.05 8.96 4.10
CA GLY A 301 11.39 10.36 3.82
C GLY A 301 12.80 10.76 4.28
N ARG A 302 13.32 10.17 5.38
CA ARG A 302 14.71 10.41 5.82
C ARG A 302 15.70 9.71 4.89
N VAL A 303 15.39 8.52 4.42
CA VAL A 303 16.20 7.80 3.43
C VAL A 303 16.22 8.58 2.12
N HIS A 304 15.09 9.10 1.66
CA HIS A 304 15.01 9.96 0.50
C HIS A 304 15.96 11.18 0.62
N GLN A 305 15.93 11.90 1.74
CA GLN A 305 16.82 13.04 1.97
C GLN A 305 18.30 12.64 1.97
N LEU A 306 18.63 11.46 2.48
CA LEU A 306 19.97 10.91 2.44
C LEU A 306 20.41 10.63 1.00
N LEU A 307 19.56 9.97 0.21
CA LEU A 307 19.84 9.58 -1.17
C LEU A 307 19.93 10.77 -2.14
N LEU A 308 19.31 11.92 -1.83
CA LEU A 308 19.46 13.15 -2.63
C LEU A 308 20.92 13.66 -2.72
N ARG A 309 21.83 13.12 -1.91
CA ARG A 309 23.27 13.40 -2.03
C ARG A 309 23.92 12.69 -3.23
N ASP A 310 23.29 11.65 -3.74
CA ASP A 310 23.75 10.92 -4.91
C ASP A 310 23.24 11.57 -6.20
N ALA A 311 24.15 11.76 -7.17
CA ALA A 311 23.82 12.47 -8.40
C ALA A 311 22.79 11.74 -9.28
N ASP A 312 22.88 10.41 -9.39
CA ASP A 312 21.94 9.63 -10.19
C ASP A 312 20.54 9.64 -9.55
N TYR A 313 20.47 9.55 -8.21
CA TYR A 313 19.20 9.62 -7.51
C TYR A 313 18.60 11.03 -7.57
N ALA A 314 19.40 12.07 -7.33
CA ALA A 314 18.94 13.47 -7.36
C ALA A 314 18.48 13.92 -8.76
N ALA A 315 19.03 13.32 -9.82
CA ALA A 315 18.62 13.61 -11.20
C ALA A 315 17.23 13.05 -11.55
N ARG A 316 16.66 12.17 -10.70
CA ARG A 316 15.31 11.64 -10.92
C ARG A 316 14.23 12.65 -10.57
N GLU A 317 13.12 12.59 -11.28
CA GLU A 317 11.90 13.31 -10.90
C GLU A 317 11.26 12.64 -9.69
N HIS A 318 11.05 13.42 -8.62
CA HIS A 318 10.45 12.95 -7.37
C HIS A 318 9.09 13.61 -7.07
N ALA A 319 8.71 14.63 -7.85
CA ALA A 319 7.51 15.41 -7.61
C ALA A 319 6.29 14.80 -8.31
N PHE A 320 5.12 14.81 -7.64
CA PHE A 320 3.86 14.40 -8.25
C PHE A 320 3.55 15.19 -9.54
N SER A 321 3.89 16.47 -9.58
CA SER A 321 3.67 17.34 -10.74
C SER A 321 4.37 16.87 -12.02
N SER A 322 5.40 16.04 -11.94
CA SER A 322 6.07 15.49 -13.13
C SER A 322 5.19 14.47 -13.90
N LEU A 323 4.18 13.89 -13.23
CA LEU A 323 3.25 12.93 -13.83
C LEU A 323 2.19 13.58 -14.74
N THR A 324 2.02 14.89 -14.63
CA THR A 324 0.96 15.64 -15.31
C THR A 324 1.49 16.54 -16.45
N ARG A 325 2.80 16.47 -16.72
CA ARG A 325 3.46 17.21 -17.81
C ARG A 325 3.40 16.51 -19.14
#